data_51e674c7fb59d98ae1b160d7248e50ca
#
_entry.id   51e674c7fb59d98ae1b160d7248e50ca
#
_cell.length_a   1.000
_cell.length_b   1.000
_cell.length_c   1.000
_cell.angle_alpha   90.00
_cell.angle_beta   90.00
_cell.angle_gamma   90.00
#
_symmetry.space_group_name_H-M   'P 1'
#
loop_
_entity.id
_entity.type
_entity.pdbx_description
1 polymer ?
#
loop_
_entity_poly.entity_id
_entity_poly.type
_entity_poly.pdbx_seq_one_letter_code
_entity_poly.pdbx_strand_id
1 'polypeptide(L)'
;MIEVSHLTKRYGAHTAVDDISFTVEDGCIYGLLGPNGAGKSTTMNVITGYLSPSSGTVSIDGHDIQEDPQAAKACIGYLPELPPLYVDMTVREYLAFVAELKGVRKQNERKADVARVCARAGLQGMEARLIRNLSKGYRQRVGIAAALLGNPKVIILDEPTVGLDPAQMIEIRALIHDLGQTHTVILSSHILSEVQTVCDRVLIIAHGKLAAQGTPEELAARLAARGVIAATAQGSKEAVLAAAATVPGLTDLRVTAEKADEISFTAASIDGSDQRAALSAALAAAGCPVLSLQSEQMSLEDVFLQLTETEAPAEETPPAEAAETAEDAMPEQEAAQVQASPDSETEPSKAPEEDAPAEPGKED
;
A
#
# COMPACT_ATOMS: atom_id res chain seq x y z
N MET A 1 -0.77 18.61 -7.88
CA MET A 1 -0.93 17.68 -9.02
C MET A 1 0.32 16.81 -9.16
N ILE A 2 0.15 15.51 -9.47
CA ILE A 2 1.24 14.59 -9.79
C ILE A 2 1.05 14.12 -11.22
N GLU A 3 2.09 14.15 -12.01
CA GLU A 3 2.10 13.66 -13.39
C GLU A 3 3.16 12.57 -13.52
N VAL A 4 2.75 11.40 -13.96
CA VAL A 4 3.61 10.27 -14.27
C VAL A 4 3.51 10.02 -15.76
N SER A 5 4.64 10.07 -16.47
CA SER A 5 4.68 9.94 -17.94
C SER A 5 5.67 8.86 -18.36
N HIS A 6 5.15 7.83 -19.01
CA HIS A 6 5.93 6.71 -19.59
C HIS A 6 6.89 6.06 -18.60
N LEU A 7 6.45 5.95 -17.33
CA LEU A 7 7.28 5.44 -16.25
C LEU A 7 7.57 3.95 -16.44
N THR A 8 8.87 3.63 -16.52
CA THR A 8 9.37 2.25 -16.55
C THR A 8 10.43 2.08 -15.47
N LYS A 9 10.36 0.97 -14.72
CA LYS A 9 11.38 0.56 -13.76
C LYS A 9 11.77 -0.89 -13.94
N ARG A 10 13.07 -1.11 -14.17
CA ARG A 10 13.67 -2.44 -14.36
C ARG A 10 14.67 -2.75 -13.25
N TYR A 11 14.71 -4.01 -12.85
CA TYR A 11 15.70 -4.57 -11.93
C TYR A 11 16.40 -5.74 -12.67
N GLY A 12 17.54 -5.46 -13.29
CA GLY A 12 18.18 -6.41 -14.17
C GLY A 12 17.27 -6.81 -15.34
N ALA A 13 16.93 -8.08 -15.46
CA ALA A 13 16.03 -8.60 -16.50
C ALA A 13 14.55 -8.43 -16.17
N HIS A 14 14.20 -8.20 -14.90
CA HIS A 14 12.81 -8.07 -14.45
C HIS A 14 12.31 -6.63 -14.63
N THR A 15 11.19 -6.46 -15.33
CA THR A 15 10.49 -5.17 -15.46
C THR A 15 9.37 -5.11 -14.41
N ALA A 16 9.57 -4.34 -13.36
CA ALA A 16 8.60 -4.20 -12.26
C ALA A 16 7.50 -3.18 -12.56
N VAL A 17 7.79 -2.18 -13.40
CA VAL A 17 6.83 -1.19 -13.91
C VAL A 17 7.15 -0.98 -15.38
N ASP A 18 6.15 -1.07 -16.24
CA ASP A 18 6.28 -1.07 -17.69
C ASP A 18 5.36 -0.03 -18.32
N ASP A 19 5.94 1.11 -18.69
CA ASP A 19 5.32 2.20 -19.46
C ASP A 19 3.97 2.70 -18.90
N ILE A 20 3.91 3.01 -17.61
CA ILE A 20 2.69 3.56 -17.00
C ILE A 20 2.65 5.08 -17.12
N SER A 21 1.46 5.62 -17.43
CA SER A 21 1.19 7.06 -17.47
C SER A 21 -0.14 7.36 -16.81
N PHE A 22 -0.16 8.30 -15.88
CA PHE A 22 -1.37 8.77 -15.20
C PHE A 22 -1.15 10.12 -14.54
N THR A 23 -2.26 10.77 -14.22
CA THR A 23 -2.27 12.05 -13.51
C THR A 23 -3.10 11.93 -12.24
N VAL A 24 -2.59 12.50 -11.14
CA VAL A 24 -3.30 12.65 -9.87
C VAL A 24 -3.68 14.11 -9.70
N GLU A 25 -4.96 14.39 -9.70
CA GLU A 25 -5.53 15.73 -9.54
C GLU A 25 -5.43 16.20 -8.08
N ASP A 26 -5.38 17.51 -7.86
CA ASP A 26 -5.31 18.08 -6.52
C ASP A 26 -6.61 17.90 -5.74
N GLY A 27 -6.50 17.67 -4.43
CA GLY A 27 -7.65 17.60 -3.54
C GLY A 27 -8.48 16.33 -3.65
N CYS A 28 -7.91 15.27 -4.21
CA CYS A 28 -8.56 13.96 -4.35
C CYS A 28 -7.76 12.87 -3.62
N ILE A 29 -8.45 11.82 -3.21
CA ILE A 29 -7.84 10.60 -2.65
C ILE A 29 -7.78 9.55 -3.76
N TYR A 30 -6.58 9.18 -4.15
CA TYR A 30 -6.32 8.13 -5.14
C TYR A 30 -5.90 6.83 -4.47
N GLY A 31 -6.56 5.73 -4.84
CA GLY A 31 -6.17 4.37 -4.45
C GLY A 31 -5.32 3.71 -5.53
N LEU A 32 -4.11 3.27 -5.19
CA LEU A 32 -3.28 2.44 -6.03
C LEU A 32 -3.51 0.98 -5.68
N LEU A 33 -4.33 0.29 -6.47
CA LEU A 33 -4.78 -1.08 -6.23
C LEU A 33 -4.00 -2.06 -7.12
N GLY A 34 -3.72 -3.24 -6.60
CA GLY A 34 -3.08 -4.33 -7.36
C GLY A 34 -2.66 -5.48 -6.46
N PRO A 35 -2.43 -6.69 -6.98
CA PRO A 35 -1.89 -7.80 -6.22
C PRO A 35 -0.46 -7.54 -5.73
N ASN A 36 0.02 -8.41 -4.84
CA ASN A 36 1.43 -8.34 -4.43
C ASN A 36 2.33 -8.61 -5.64
N GLY A 37 3.42 -7.82 -5.76
CA GLY A 37 4.30 -7.89 -6.92
C GLY A 37 3.81 -7.15 -8.18
N ALA A 38 2.62 -6.55 -8.19
CA ALA A 38 2.10 -5.82 -9.34
C ALA A 38 2.87 -4.54 -9.72
N GLY A 39 3.78 -4.06 -8.87
CA GLY A 39 4.54 -2.82 -9.12
C GLY A 39 4.12 -1.62 -8.27
N LYS A 40 3.13 -1.74 -7.36
CA LYS A 40 2.62 -0.62 -6.53
C LYS A 40 3.71 0.10 -5.73
N SER A 41 4.40 -0.62 -4.84
CA SER A 41 5.46 -0.03 -4.00
C SER A 41 6.64 0.47 -4.82
N THR A 42 6.95 -0.18 -5.96
CA THR A 42 7.96 0.32 -6.90
C THR A 42 7.53 1.67 -7.50
N THR A 43 6.28 1.79 -7.94
CA THR A 43 5.73 3.05 -8.46
C THR A 43 5.76 4.14 -7.40
N MET A 44 5.33 3.86 -6.18
CA MET A 44 5.38 4.82 -5.07
C MET A 44 6.80 5.23 -4.72
N ASN A 45 7.75 4.29 -4.70
CA ASN A 45 9.17 4.58 -4.45
C ASN A 45 9.79 5.48 -5.53
N VAL A 46 9.33 5.37 -6.77
CA VAL A 46 9.77 6.29 -7.83
C VAL A 46 9.13 7.66 -7.66
N ILE A 47 7.82 7.74 -7.39
CA ILE A 47 7.12 9.02 -7.17
C ILE A 47 7.73 9.77 -5.97
N THR A 48 8.11 9.08 -4.90
CA THR A 48 8.74 9.70 -3.72
C THR A 48 10.22 10.02 -3.91
N GLY A 49 10.80 9.65 -5.06
CA GLY A 49 12.22 9.85 -5.36
C GLY A 49 13.16 8.99 -4.50
N TYR A 50 12.66 7.89 -3.94
CA TYR A 50 13.47 6.88 -3.27
C TYR A 50 14.21 6.02 -4.30
N LEU A 51 13.58 5.75 -5.44
CA LEU A 51 14.16 5.05 -6.58
C LEU A 51 14.12 5.94 -7.82
N SER A 52 15.20 5.95 -8.59
CA SER A 52 15.18 6.57 -9.93
C SER A 52 14.45 5.67 -10.92
N PRO A 53 13.65 6.21 -11.84
CA PRO A 53 13.06 5.45 -12.93
C PRO A 53 14.16 4.92 -13.88
N SER A 54 13.87 3.88 -14.64
CA SER A 54 14.74 3.42 -15.76
C SER A 54 14.48 4.26 -17.01
N SER A 55 13.24 4.71 -17.22
CA SER A 55 12.83 5.69 -18.23
C SER A 55 11.51 6.33 -17.82
N GLY A 56 11.12 7.42 -18.47
CA GLY A 56 9.96 8.22 -18.15
C GLY A 56 10.25 9.30 -17.10
N THR A 57 9.25 10.11 -16.79
CA THR A 57 9.36 11.25 -15.88
C THR A 57 8.25 11.25 -14.83
N VAL A 58 8.53 11.84 -13.68
CA VAL A 58 7.56 12.08 -12.61
C VAL A 58 7.68 13.53 -12.18
N SER A 59 6.60 14.27 -12.27
CA SER A 59 6.50 15.65 -11.83
C SER A 59 5.51 15.79 -10.67
N ILE A 60 5.88 16.57 -9.65
CA ILE A 60 5.08 16.83 -8.46
C ILE A 60 4.98 18.32 -8.25
N ASP A 61 3.77 18.82 -8.37
CA ASP A 61 3.48 20.26 -8.31
C ASP A 61 4.35 21.10 -9.29
N GLY A 62 4.64 20.52 -10.48
CA GLY A 62 5.47 21.13 -11.51
C GLY A 62 6.98 20.95 -11.33
N HIS A 63 7.43 20.24 -10.29
CA HIS A 63 8.84 19.91 -10.05
C HIS A 63 9.15 18.48 -10.47
N ASP A 64 10.06 18.29 -11.40
CA ASP A 64 10.53 16.96 -11.79
C ASP A 64 11.35 16.33 -10.67
N ILE A 65 11.04 15.05 -10.33
CA ILE A 65 11.68 14.36 -9.20
C ILE A 65 13.17 14.08 -9.42
N GLN A 66 13.64 14.08 -10.66
CA GLN A 66 15.05 13.86 -11.00
C GLN A 66 15.82 15.16 -11.20
N GLU A 67 15.20 16.20 -11.83
CA GLU A 67 15.83 17.47 -12.12
C GLU A 67 15.83 18.41 -10.90
N ASP A 68 14.71 18.45 -10.16
CA ASP A 68 14.56 19.27 -8.94
C ASP A 68 14.06 18.43 -7.74
N PRO A 69 14.84 17.44 -7.28
CA PRO A 69 14.41 16.51 -6.25
C PRO A 69 14.12 17.16 -4.89
N GLN A 70 14.74 18.30 -4.58
CA GLN A 70 14.52 18.98 -3.30
C GLN A 70 13.15 19.67 -3.28
N ALA A 71 12.78 20.40 -4.32
CA ALA A 71 11.47 21.03 -4.41
C ALA A 71 10.36 20.00 -4.52
N ALA A 72 10.52 18.98 -5.36
CA ALA A 72 9.56 17.89 -5.49
C ALA A 72 9.32 17.17 -4.14
N LYS A 73 10.39 16.77 -3.43
CA LYS A 73 10.30 16.11 -2.12
C LYS A 73 9.72 17.00 -1.02
N ALA A 74 9.92 18.32 -1.10
CA ALA A 74 9.31 19.26 -0.15
C ALA A 74 7.78 19.29 -0.27
N CYS A 75 7.24 18.96 -1.44
CA CYS A 75 5.79 18.85 -1.66
C CYS A 75 5.18 17.54 -1.14
N ILE A 76 6.01 16.54 -0.73
CA ILE A 76 5.56 15.20 -0.38
C ILE A 76 5.67 14.92 1.12
N GLY A 77 4.62 14.31 1.67
CA GLY A 77 4.66 13.54 2.90
C GLY A 77 4.56 12.06 2.59
N TYR A 78 5.52 11.26 2.99
CA TYR A 78 5.55 9.82 2.68
C TYR A 78 5.54 8.96 3.94
N LEU A 79 4.67 7.98 3.95
CA LEU A 79 4.61 6.89 4.91
C LEU A 79 4.88 5.58 4.16
N PRO A 80 6.03 4.95 4.31
CA PRO A 80 6.27 3.61 3.78
C PRO A 80 5.50 2.55 4.58
N GLU A 81 5.32 1.36 4.01
CA GLU A 81 4.64 0.21 4.64
C GLU A 81 5.19 -0.07 6.05
N LEU A 82 6.51 -0.02 6.22
CA LEU A 82 7.18 -0.10 7.52
C LEU A 82 7.73 1.29 7.90
N PRO A 83 7.03 2.04 8.78
CA PRO A 83 7.50 3.35 9.19
C PRO A 83 8.89 3.30 9.85
N PRO A 84 9.87 4.09 9.41
CA PRO A 84 11.23 4.11 9.95
C PRO A 84 11.28 4.89 11.28
N LEU A 85 10.70 4.33 12.33
CA LEU A 85 10.57 4.98 13.64
C LEU A 85 11.79 4.72 14.52
N TYR A 86 12.32 5.77 15.15
CA TYR A 86 13.33 5.63 16.21
C TYR A 86 12.65 5.27 17.52
N VAL A 87 12.61 3.95 17.80
CA VAL A 87 11.78 3.38 18.88
C VAL A 87 12.20 3.80 20.29
N ASP A 88 13.45 4.26 20.47
CA ASP A 88 14.00 4.75 21.75
C ASP A 88 13.75 6.25 21.98
N MET A 89 13.17 6.95 21.01
CA MET A 89 12.70 8.32 21.16
C MET A 89 11.26 8.35 21.66
N THR A 90 10.88 9.43 22.32
CA THR A 90 9.48 9.78 22.54
C THR A 90 8.84 10.26 21.23
N VAL A 91 7.51 10.20 21.12
CA VAL A 91 6.79 10.72 19.95
C VAL A 91 7.17 12.16 19.66
N ARG A 92 7.24 13.00 20.68
CA ARG A 92 7.61 14.42 20.52
C ARG A 92 9.04 14.62 20.01
N GLU A 93 9.99 13.89 20.55
CA GLU A 93 11.40 13.96 20.12
C GLU A 93 11.55 13.54 18.67
N TYR A 94 10.95 12.41 18.30
CA TYR A 94 10.98 11.90 16.94
C TYR A 94 10.34 12.88 15.95
N LEU A 95 9.13 13.38 16.24
CA LEU A 95 8.46 14.34 15.35
C LEU A 95 9.22 15.67 15.26
N ALA A 96 9.83 16.14 16.36
CA ALA A 96 10.66 17.34 16.34
C ALA A 96 11.92 17.14 15.48
N PHE A 97 12.54 15.98 15.56
CA PHE A 97 13.69 15.60 14.71
C PHE A 97 13.30 15.56 13.22
N VAL A 98 12.19 14.89 12.89
CA VAL A 98 11.71 14.84 11.50
C VAL A 98 11.32 16.21 10.96
N ALA A 99 10.69 17.06 11.78
CA ALA A 99 10.37 18.44 11.40
C ALA A 99 11.62 19.26 11.07
N GLU A 100 12.70 19.07 11.81
CA GLU A 100 13.99 19.71 11.54
C GLU A 100 14.59 19.25 10.21
N LEU A 101 14.56 17.95 9.94
CA LEU A 101 14.99 17.37 8.66
C LEU A 101 14.19 17.91 7.47
N LYS A 102 12.88 18.13 7.67
CA LYS A 102 11.99 18.75 6.66
C LYS A 102 12.14 20.28 6.55
N GLY A 103 13.13 20.87 7.24
CA GLY A 103 13.47 22.30 7.10
C GLY A 103 12.70 23.24 8.03
N VAL A 104 11.94 22.75 9.00
CA VAL A 104 11.30 23.59 10.04
C VAL A 104 12.36 23.97 11.09
N ARG A 105 13.17 25.00 10.77
CA ARG A 105 14.37 25.33 11.54
C ARG A 105 14.09 26.03 12.88
N LYS A 106 13.05 26.92 12.92
CA LYS A 106 12.76 27.69 14.12
C LYS A 106 12.05 26.83 15.17
N GLN A 107 12.56 26.82 16.37
CA GLN A 107 12.08 25.99 17.48
C GLN A 107 10.57 26.20 17.76
N ASN A 108 10.09 27.45 17.73
CA ASN A 108 8.68 27.75 18.00
C ASN A 108 7.76 27.24 16.87
N GLU A 109 8.17 27.40 15.61
CA GLU A 109 7.44 26.86 14.45
C GLU A 109 7.41 25.32 14.51
N ARG A 110 8.55 24.69 14.84
CA ARG A 110 8.65 23.24 15.02
C ARG A 110 7.74 22.71 16.12
N LYS A 111 7.70 23.38 17.31
CA LYS A 111 6.80 23.01 18.38
C LYS A 111 5.32 23.12 17.98
N ALA A 112 4.96 24.18 17.27
CA ALA A 112 3.61 24.39 16.77
C ALA A 112 3.23 23.33 15.71
N ASP A 113 4.13 23.02 14.79
CA ASP A 113 3.90 22.01 13.75
C ASP A 113 3.76 20.61 14.36
N VAL A 114 4.62 20.23 15.31
CA VAL A 114 4.50 18.96 16.06
C VAL A 114 3.15 18.86 16.78
N ALA A 115 2.72 19.93 17.46
CA ALA A 115 1.41 19.95 18.14
C ALA A 115 0.26 19.79 17.14
N ARG A 116 0.33 20.46 15.98
CA ARG A 116 -0.64 20.36 14.89
C ARG A 116 -0.76 18.93 14.38
N VAL A 117 0.38 18.28 14.02
CA VAL A 117 0.33 16.92 13.48
C VAL A 117 -0.06 15.88 14.52
N CYS A 118 0.32 16.06 15.80
CA CYS A 118 -0.16 15.21 16.89
C CYS A 118 -1.69 15.29 17.05
N ALA A 119 -2.26 16.48 16.97
CA ALA A 119 -3.70 16.67 17.01
C ALA A 119 -4.40 15.99 15.83
N ARG A 120 -3.89 16.20 14.61
CA ARG A 120 -4.44 15.62 13.38
C ARG A 120 -4.38 14.09 13.38
N ALA A 121 -3.28 13.50 13.84
CA ALA A 121 -3.08 12.04 13.86
C ALA A 121 -3.69 11.34 15.10
N GLY A 122 -4.35 12.07 16.00
CA GLY A 122 -4.93 11.47 17.21
C GLY A 122 -3.88 10.97 18.21
N LEU A 123 -2.76 11.69 18.35
CA LEU A 123 -1.65 11.36 19.25
C LEU A 123 -1.63 12.20 20.55
N GLN A 124 -2.70 12.96 20.79
CA GLN A 124 -2.82 13.78 22.00
C GLN A 124 -2.71 12.94 23.27
N GLY A 125 -1.86 13.37 24.21
CA GLY A 125 -1.55 12.64 25.43
C GLY A 125 -0.55 11.48 25.26
N MET A 126 -0.08 11.21 24.04
CA MET A 126 0.93 10.19 23.74
C MET A 126 2.33 10.77 23.48
N GLU A 127 2.45 12.09 23.41
CA GLU A 127 3.66 12.79 22.97
C GLU A 127 4.90 12.51 23.80
N ALA A 128 4.72 12.24 25.10
CA ALA A 128 5.82 11.93 26.02
C ALA A 128 6.12 10.42 26.13
N ARG A 129 5.36 9.56 25.44
CA ARG A 129 5.60 8.12 25.46
C ARG A 129 6.71 7.73 24.53
N LEU A 130 7.52 6.75 24.92
CA LEU A 130 8.49 6.11 24.02
C LEU A 130 7.76 5.36 22.92
N ILE A 131 8.24 5.48 21.68
CA ILE A 131 7.63 4.85 20.50
C ILE A 131 7.59 3.31 20.65
N ARG A 132 8.61 2.70 21.26
CA ARG A 132 8.63 1.25 21.53
C ARG A 132 7.46 0.76 22.40
N ASN A 133 6.89 1.62 23.22
CA ASN A 133 5.79 1.30 24.12
C ASN A 133 4.40 1.54 23.50
N LEU A 134 4.34 1.92 22.22
CA LEU A 134 3.10 2.14 21.49
C LEU A 134 2.63 0.85 20.80
N SER A 135 1.29 0.68 20.68
CA SER A 135 0.70 -0.34 19.82
C SER A 135 1.06 -0.09 18.35
N LYS A 136 0.87 -1.11 17.49
CA LYS A 136 1.12 -0.98 16.05
C LYS A 136 0.33 0.19 15.45
N GLY A 137 -0.97 0.34 15.79
CA GLY A 137 -1.81 1.42 15.30
C GLY A 137 -1.32 2.80 15.73
N TYR A 138 -0.85 2.97 16.98
CA TYR A 138 -0.23 4.23 17.40
C TYR A 138 1.09 4.51 16.71
N ARG A 139 1.91 3.49 16.43
CA ARG A 139 3.14 3.67 15.61
C ARG A 139 2.80 4.10 14.19
N GLN A 140 1.75 3.54 13.59
CA GLN A 140 1.25 3.95 12.29
C GLN A 140 0.82 5.44 12.30
N ARG A 141 0.09 5.87 13.33
CA ARG A 141 -0.28 7.28 13.51
C ARG A 141 0.93 8.20 13.67
N VAL A 142 1.98 7.75 14.36
CA VAL A 142 3.26 8.50 14.44
C VAL A 142 3.90 8.64 13.06
N GLY A 143 3.87 7.58 12.24
CA GLY A 143 4.34 7.63 10.86
C GLY A 143 3.53 8.60 9.98
N ILE A 144 2.19 8.57 10.10
CA ILE A 144 1.32 9.54 9.40
C ILE A 144 1.60 10.97 9.90
N ALA A 145 1.75 11.18 11.22
CA ALA A 145 2.10 12.50 11.76
C ALA A 145 3.44 13.00 11.21
N ALA A 146 4.44 12.13 11.07
CA ALA A 146 5.73 12.46 10.48
C ALA A 146 5.60 12.82 8.98
N ALA A 147 4.72 12.13 8.23
CA ALA A 147 4.41 12.48 6.85
C ALA A 147 3.81 13.89 6.74
N LEU A 148 2.94 14.30 7.68
CA LEU A 148 2.25 15.59 7.71
C LEU A 148 3.11 16.81 8.11
N LEU A 149 4.31 16.59 8.65
CA LEU A 149 5.21 17.68 9.03
C LEU A 149 5.62 18.51 7.81
N GLY A 150 5.71 19.82 8.02
CA GLY A 150 6.00 20.77 6.94
C GLY A 150 4.80 21.08 6.03
N ASN A 151 3.62 20.52 6.32
CA ASN A 151 2.37 20.74 5.57
C ASN A 151 2.50 20.48 4.06
N PRO A 152 2.89 19.24 3.66
CA PRO A 152 3.08 18.89 2.25
C PRO A 152 1.76 18.97 1.47
N LYS A 153 1.81 19.30 0.17
CA LYS A 153 0.63 19.29 -0.70
C LYS A 153 0.12 17.89 -0.98
N VAL A 154 1.03 16.93 -1.07
CA VAL A 154 0.75 15.53 -1.41
C VAL A 154 1.14 14.63 -0.26
N ILE A 155 0.28 13.69 0.08
CA ILE A 155 0.53 12.65 1.09
C ILE A 155 0.49 11.29 0.39
N ILE A 156 1.55 10.52 0.54
CA ILE A 156 1.67 9.18 -0.04
C ILE A 156 1.74 8.17 1.12
N LEU A 157 0.82 7.20 1.12
CA LEU A 157 0.68 6.19 2.18
C LEU A 157 0.79 4.79 1.55
N ASP A 158 1.86 4.07 1.87
CA ASP A 158 2.04 2.71 1.36
C ASP A 158 1.47 1.72 2.39
N GLU A 159 0.40 1.01 2.00
CA GLU A 159 -0.32 0.00 2.80
C GLU A 159 -0.64 0.48 4.24
N PRO A 160 -1.32 1.64 4.43
CA PRO A 160 -1.43 2.30 5.74
C PRO A 160 -2.20 1.51 6.80
N THR A 161 -2.96 0.50 6.42
CA THR A 161 -3.84 -0.31 7.28
C THR A 161 -3.32 -1.72 7.54
N VAL A 162 -2.23 -2.12 6.90
CA VAL A 162 -1.68 -3.48 7.00
C VAL A 162 -1.37 -3.88 8.44
N GLY A 163 -1.98 -5.01 8.85
CA GLY A 163 -1.76 -5.64 10.15
C GLY A 163 -2.29 -4.84 11.33
N LEU A 164 -3.26 -3.94 11.11
CA LEU A 164 -4.06 -3.30 12.14
C LEU A 164 -5.29 -4.17 12.44
N ASP A 165 -5.83 -4.02 13.64
CA ASP A 165 -7.13 -4.60 13.97
C ASP A 165 -8.28 -3.81 13.30
N PRO A 166 -9.50 -4.41 13.18
CA PRO A 166 -10.61 -3.76 12.48
C PRO A 166 -11.00 -2.38 13.05
N ALA A 167 -10.89 -2.17 14.37
CA ALA A 167 -11.22 -0.88 14.97
C ALA A 167 -10.18 0.18 14.57
N GLN A 168 -8.90 -0.16 14.63
CA GLN A 168 -7.80 0.72 14.19
C GLN A 168 -7.88 1.03 12.70
N MET A 169 -8.28 0.05 11.85
CA MET A 169 -8.48 0.28 10.41
C MET A 169 -9.55 1.35 10.16
N ILE A 170 -10.69 1.29 10.87
CA ILE A 170 -11.75 2.30 10.76
C ILE A 170 -11.22 3.68 11.13
N GLU A 171 -10.45 3.78 12.22
CA GLU A 171 -9.88 5.05 12.67
C GLU A 171 -8.85 5.63 11.69
N ILE A 172 -8.00 4.79 11.09
CA ILE A 172 -7.02 5.24 10.08
C ILE A 172 -7.73 5.66 8.79
N ARG A 173 -8.79 4.94 8.36
CA ARG A 173 -9.61 5.35 7.20
C ARG A 173 -10.26 6.71 7.41
N ALA A 174 -10.85 6.95 8.57
CA ALA A 174 -11.41 8.25 8.92
C ALA A 174 -10.34 9.36 8.88
N LEU A 175 -9.15 9.08 9.41
CA LEU A 175 -8.02 10.02 9.35
C LEU A 175 -7.61 10.30 7.89
N ILE A 176 -7.52 9.30 7.03
CA ILE A 176 -7.17 9.48 5.60
C ILE A 176 -8.23 10.30 4.88
N HIS A 177 -9.52 10.04 5.14
CA HIS A 177 -10.62 10.83 4.59
C HIS A 177 -10.54 12.30 5.01
N ASP A 178 -10.25 12.59 6.28
CA ASP A 178 -10.06 13.96 6.77
C ASP A 178 -8.83 14.64 6.14
N LEU A 179 -7.75 13.89 5.87
CA LEU A 179 -6.58 14.40 5.19
C LEU A 179 -6.89 14.78 3.73
N GLY A 180 -7.72 14.00 3.04
CA GLY A 180 -8.16 14.27 1.67
C GLY A 180 -8.89 15.60 1.51
N GLN A 181 -9.50 16.15 2.57
CA GLN A 181 -10.17 17.45 2.53
C GLN A 181 -9.18 18.64 2.35
N THR A 182 -7.91 18.43 2.63
CA THR A 182 -6.90 19.51 2.63
C THR A 182 -5.63 19.19 1.85
N HIS A 183 -5.45 17.93 1.47
CA HIS A 183 -4.27 17.43 0.77
C HIS A 183 -4.68 16.51 -0.36
N THR A 184 -3.84 16.38 -1.37
CA THR A 184 -3.93 15.29 -2.32
C THR A 184 -3.35 14.04 -1.66
N VAL A 185 -4.08 12.93 -1.66
CA VAL A 185 -3.65 11.69 -1.02
C VAL A 185 -3.52 10.59 -2.05
N ILE A 186 -2.40 9.87 -2.04
CA ILE A 186 -2.27 8.58 -2.72
C ILE A 186 -2.08 7.51 -1.66
N LEU A 187 -2.87 6.47 -1.69
CA LEU A 187 -2.65 5.30 -0.85
C LEU A 187 -2.56 4.02 -1.69
N SER A 188 -1.66 3.12 -1.32
CA SER A 188 -1.67 1.77 -1.86
C SER A 188 -2.51 0.85 -0.99
N SER A 189 -3.17 -0.09 -1.60
CA SER A 189 -3.78 -1.23 -0.92
C SER A 189 -3.89 -2.42 -1.89
N HIS A 190 -3.87 -3.61 -1.33
CA HIS A 190 -4.26 -4.84 -2.02
C HIS A 190 -5.69 -5.25 -1.67
N ILE A 191 -6.37 -4.50 -0.79
CA ILE A 191 -7.74 -4.74 -0.31
C ILE A 191 -8.70 -3.77 -1.01
N LEU A 192 -9.52 -4.30 -1.88
CA LEU A 192 -10.43 -3.50 -2.70
C LEU A 192 -11.47 -2.73 -1.88
N SER A 193 -12.06 -3.38 -0.86
CA SER A 193 -13.09 -2.74 0.00
C SER A 193 -12.55 -1.52 0.76
N GLU A 194 -11.24 -1.46 1.01
CA GLU A 194 -10.61 -0.27 1.59
C GLU A 194 -10.60 0.88 0.60
N VAL A 195 -10.16 0.58 -0.62
CA VAL A 195 -10.06 1.58 -1.70
C VAL A 195 -11.44 2.14 -2.04
N GLN A 196 -12.45 1.26 -2.14
CA GLN A 196 -13.86 1.68 -2.40
C GLN A 196 -14.41 2.61 -1.32
N THR A 197 -14.02 2.41 -0.06
CA THR A 197 -14.57 3.18 1.07
C THR A 197 -13.93 4.55 1.23
N VAL A 198 -12.67 4.71 0.81
CA VAL A 198 -11.86 5.89 1.14
C VAL A 198 -11.49 6.71 -0.08
N CYS A 199 -11.35 6.09 -1.27
CA CYS A 199 -10.77 6.73 -2.44
C CYS A 199 -11.84 7.30 -3.38
N ASP A 200 -11.60 8.52 -3.88
CA ASP A 200 -12.41 9.14 -4.93
C ASP A 200 -12.12 8.53 -6.29
N ARG A 201 -10.87 8.14 -6.55
CA ARG A 201 -10.41 7.52 -7.81
C ARG A 201 -9.46 6.37 -7.55
N VAL A 202 -9.43 5.43 -8.46
CA VAL A 202 -8.63 4.20 -8.37
C VAL A 202 -7.75 4.05 -9.61
N LEU A 203 -6.50 3.67 -9.36
CA LEU A 203 -5.52 3.24 -10.35
C LEU A 203 -5.26 1.74 -10.11
N ILE A 204 -5.60 0.88 -11.05
CA ILE A 204 -5.35 -0.56 -10.94
C ILE A 204 -4.06 -0.89 -11.68
N ILE A 205 -3.06 -1.41 -10.95
CA ILE A 205 -1.81 -1.90 -11.53
C ILE A 205 -1.82 -3.43 -11.49
N ALA A 206 -1.54 -4.03 -12.64
CA ALA A 206 -1.36 -5.47 -12.81
C ALA A 206 -0.16 -5.73 -13.71
N HIS A 207 0.70 -6.68 -13.33
CA HIS A 207 1.90 -7.07 -14.11
C HIS A 207 2.78 -5.88 -14.54
N GLY A 208 2.92 -4.88 -13.66
CA GLY A 208 3.70 -3.67 -13.91
C GLY A 208 3.03 -2.65 -14.83
N LYS A 209 1.80 -2.87 -15.29
CA LYS A 209 1.06 -1.98 -16.19
C LYS A 209 -0.15 -1.36 -15.52
N LEU A 210 -0.56 -0.18 -15.99
CA LEU A 210 -1.82 0.43 -15.60
C LEU A 210 -2.97 -0.27 -16.34
N ALA A 211 -3.67 -1.16 -15.65
CA ALA A 211 -4.75 -1.95 -16.22
C ALA A 211 -6.05 -1.15 -16.36
N ALA A 212 -6.37 -0.28 -15.38
CA ALA A 212 -7.54 0.58 -15.41
C ALA A 212 -7.37 1.80 -14.51
N GLN A 213 -8.12 2.87 -14.81
CA GLN A 213 -8.25 4.05 -13.95
C GLN A 213 -9.66 4.65 -14.07
N GLY A 214 -10.16 5.19 -12.95
CA GLY A 214 -11.48 5.84 -12.90
C GLY A 214 -12.02 5.96 -11.49
N THR A 215 -13.25 6.43 -11.33
CA THR A 215 -13.94 6.29 -10.04
C THR A 215 -14.35 4.84 -9.80
N PRO A 216 -14.58 4.40 -8.56
CA PRO A 216 -15.10 3.07 -8.27
C PRO A 216 -16.33 2.72 -9.08
N GLU A 217 -17.25 3.68 -9.24
CA GLU A 217 -18.51 3.54 -10.01
C GLU A 217 -18.24 3.43 -11.51
N GLU A 218 -17.33 4.24 -12.08
CA GLU A 218 -16.95 4.17 -13.49
C GLU A 218 -16.30 2.82 -13.83
N LEU A 219 -15.45 2.32 -12.94
CA LEU A 219 -14.81 1.02 -13.12
C LEU A 219 -15.82 -0.12 -13.04
N ALA A 220 -16.73 -0.08 -12.07
CA ALA A 220 -17.83 -1.04 -11.98
C ALA A 220 -18.75 -0.97 -13.22
N ALA A 221 -19.12 0.23 -13.69
CA ALA A 221 -19.99 0.42 -14.84
C ALA A 221 -19.37 -0.04 -16.17
N ARG A 222 -18.06 0.20 -16.38
CA ARG A 222 -17.34 -0.28 -17.59
C ARG A 222 -17.36 -1.79 -17.75
N LEU A 223 -17.51 -2.51 -16.66
CA LEU A 223 -17.50 -3.97 -16.63
C LEU A 223 -18.91 -4.54 -16.50
N ALA A 224 -19.83 -3.84 -15.82
CA ALA A 224 -21.26 -4.11 -15.91
C ALA A 224 -21.79 -3.99 -17.35
N ALA A 225 -21.14 -3.18 -18.20
CA ALA A 225 -21.40 -3.11 -19.63
C ALA A 225 -21.11 -4.43 -20.37
N ARG A 226 -20.43 -5.39 -19.75
CA ARG A 226 -20.26 -6.76 -20.29
C ARG A 226 -21.39 -7.70 -19.90
N GLY A 227 -22.42 -7.22 -19.15
CA GLY A 227 -23.63 -7.96 -18.82
C GLY A 227 -23.37 -9.41 -18.39
N VAL A 228 -22.92 -9.62 -17.15
CA VAL A 228 -22.76 -10.98 -16.63
C VAL A 228 -24.11 -11.49 -16.16
N ILE A 229 -24.47 -12.68 -16.59
CA ILE A 229 -25.67 -13.39 -16.20
C ILE A 229 -25.25 -14.58 -15.33
N ALA A 230 -25.75 -14.62 -14.09
CA ALA A 230 -25.64 -15.79 -13.25
C ALA A 230 -26.92 -16.62 -13.40
N ALA A 231 -26.77 -17.89 -13.71
CA ALA A 231 -27.89 -18.83 -13.90
C ALA A 231 -27.65 -20.12 -13.13
N THR A 232 -28.75 -20.66 -12.59
CA THR A 232 -28.77 -22.03 -12.05
C THR A 232 -29.88 -22.78 -12.81
N ALA A 233 -29.49 -23.89 -13.41
CA ALA A 233 -30.43 -24.73 -14.17
C ALA A 233 -30.31 -26.19 -13.72
N GLN A 234 -31.40 -26.91 -13.85
CA GLN A 234 -31.45 -28.35 -13.56
C GLN A 234 -31.07 -29.15 -14.82
N GLY A 235 -30.16 -30.11 -14.67
CA GLY A 235 -29.72 -30.98 -15.76
C GLY A 235 -28.23 -31.35 -15.64
N SER A 236 -27.75 -32.16 -16.60
CA SER A 236 -26.34 -32.47 -16.68
C SER A 236 -25.52 -31.25 -17.12
N LYS A 237 -24.29 -31.19 -16.68
CA LYS A 237 -23.35 -30.10 -17.03
C LYS A 237 -23.22 -29.90 -18.54
N GLU A 238 -23.11 -31.00 -19.28
CA GLU A 238 -22.98 -30.98 -20.72
C GLU A 238 -24.23 -30.38 -21.39
N ALA A 239 -25.44 -30.79 -20.94
CA ALA A 239 -26.71 -30.33 -21.51
C ALA A 239 -26.92 -28.83 -21.22
N VAL A 240 -26.68 -28.38 -19.99
CA VAL A 240 -26.84 -26.98 -19.58
C VAL A 240 -25.87 -26.07 -20.33
N LEU A 241 -24.57 -26.43 -20.39
CA LEU A 241 -23.58 -25.62 -21.10
C LEU A 241 -23.77 -25.62 -22.62
N ALA A 242 -24.18 -26.76 -23.21
CA ALA A 242 -24.50 -26.84 -24.64
C ALA A 242 -25.70 -25.94 -24.99
N ALA A 243 -26.73 -25.95 -24.13
CA ALA A 243 -27.90 -25.05 -24.32
C ALA A 243 -27.51 -23.57 -24.20
N ALA A 244 -26.73 -23.20 -23.19
CA ALA A 244 -26.25 -21.84 -23.00
C ALA A 244 -25.37 -21.35 -24.16
N ALA A 245 -24.52 -22.23 -24.72
CA ALA A 245 -23.68 -21.93 -25.88
C ALA A 245 -24.46 -21.68 -27.19
N THR A 246 -25.73 -22.06 -27.28
CA THR A 246 -26.57 -21.77 -28.46
C THR A 246 -27.07 -20.31 -28.51
N VAL A 247 -26.98 -19.58 -27.40
CA VAL A 247 -27.47 -18.20 -27.33
C VAL A 247 -26.43 -17.25 -27.99
N PRO A 248 -26.81 -16.57 -29.09
CA PRO A 248 -25.92 -15.67 -29.76
C PRO A 248 -25.50 -14.49 -28.82
N GLY A 249 -24.21 -14.18 -28.77
CA GLY A 249 -23.73 -13.06 -27.97
C GLY A 249 -23.40 -13.41 -26.51
N LEU A 250 -23.55 -14.66 -26.07
CA LEU A 250 -23.02 -15.15 -24.82
C LEU A 250 -21.61 -15.73 -25.01
N THR A 251 -20.71 -15.34 -24.11
CA THR A 251 -19.30 -15.79 -24.04
C THR A 251 -18.93 -16.08 -22.61
N ASP A 252 -17.73 -16.60 -22.39
CA ASP A 252 -17.14 -16.81 -21.07
C ASP A 252 -18.02 -17.60 -20.10
N LEU A 253 -18.55 -18.74 -20.60
CA LEU A 253 -19.35 -19.67 -19.82
C LEU A 253 -18.48 -20.36 -18.76
N ARG A 254 -18.71 -20.05 -17.47
CA ARG A 254 -17.96 -20.63 -16.35
C ARG A 254 -18.92 -21.29 -15.37
N VAL A 255 -18.66 -22.55 -15.04
CA VAL A 255 -19.39 -23.24 -13.98
C VAL A 255 -18.89 -22.76 -12.63
N THR A 256 -19.79 -22.23 -11.79
CA THR A 256 -19.49 -21.72 -10.45
C THR A 256 -19.80 -22.74 -9.34
N ALA A 257 -20.80 -23.61 -9.57
CA ALA A 257 -21.08 -24.70 -8.66
C ALA A 257 -21.76 -25.87 -9.41
N GLU A 258 -21.46 -27.09 -8.97
CA GLU A 258 -22.03 -28.32 -9.52
C GLU A 258 -22.58 -29.16 -8.35
N LYS A 259 -23.88 -29.42 -8.36
CA LYS A 259 -24.58 -30.31 -7.44
C LYS A 259 -25.27 -31.39 -8.29
N ALA A 260 -25.63 -32.52 -7.69
CA ALA A 260 -26.04 -33.75 -8.39
C ALA A 260 -26.91 -33.55 -9.63
N ASP A 261 -27.80 -32.57 -9.67
CA ASP A 261 -28.74 -32.30 -10.79
C ASP A 261 -28.93 -30.79 -11.01
N GLU A 262 -28.09 -29.96 -10.42
CA GLU A 262 -28.14 -28.49 -10.51
C GLU A 262 -26.78 -27.95 -10.91
N ILE A 263 -26.75 -27.16 -11.97
CA ILE A 263 -25.55 -26.49 -12.46
C ILE A 263 -25.74 -24.98 -12.32
N SER A 264 -24.87 -24.37 -11.52
CA SER A 264 -24.75 -22.92 -11.46
C SER A 264 -23.61 -22.48 -12.36
N PHE A 265 -23.84 -21.48 -13.19
CA PHE A 265 -22.84 -20.95 -14.11
C PHE A 265 -23.02 -19.45 -14.33
N THR A 266 -21.98 -18.81 -14.78
CA THR A 266 -21.99 -17.42 -15.24
C THR A 266 -21.71 -17.38 -16.74
N ALA A 267 -22.27 -16.38 -17.42
CA ALA A 267 -22.04 -16.10 -18.82
C ALA A 267 -21.94 -14.60 -19.04
N ALA A 268 -21.03 -14.15 -19.91
CA ALA A 268 -20.88 -12.74 -20.25
C ALA A 268 -21.55 -12.43 -21.59
N SER A 269 -22.25 -11.29 -21.69
CA SER A 269 -22.77 -10.77 -22.95
C SER A 269 -21.71 -9.94 -23.67
N ILE A 270 -21.49 -10.18 -24.98
CA ILE A 270 -20.47 -9.47 -25.79
C ILE A 270 -20.79 -7.98 -25.91
N ASP A 271 -22.04 -7.63 -26.04
CA ASP A 271 -22.52 -6.27 -26.29
C ASP A 271 -23.20 -5.62 -25.06
N GLY A 272 -23.15 -6.30 -23.91
CA GLY A 272 -23.79 -5.83 -22.69
C GLY A 272 -25.30 -5.91 -22.69
N SER A 273 -25.94 -6.47 -23.74
CA SER A 273 -27.38 -6.63 -23.82
C SER A 273 -27.88 -7.67 -22.80
N ASP A 274 -29.10 -7.47 -22.31
CA ASP A 274 -29.76 -8.43 -21.41
C ASP A 274 -30.20 -9.67 -22.16
N GLN A 275 -29.39 -10.73 -22.08
CA GLN A 275 -29.66 -12.01 -22.74
C GLN A 275 -30.42 -13.01 -21.85
N ARG A 276 -30.94 -12.60 -20.68
CA ARG A 276 -31.67 -13.51 -19.78
C ARG A 276 -32.86 -14.18 -20.42
N ALA A 277 -33.63 -13.47 -21.20
CA ALA A 277 -34.81 -14.04 -21.90
C ALA A 277 -34.39 -15.10 -22.93
N ALA A 278 -33.34 -14.84 -23.72
CA ALA A 278 -32.82 -15.77 -24.70
C ALA A 278 -32.22 -17.02 -24.03
N LEU A 279 -31.43 -16.82 -22.94
CA LEU A 279 -30.87 -17.91 -22.19
C LEU A 279 -31.92 -18.80 -21.53
N SER A 280 -32.95 -18.19 -20.92
CA SER A 280 -34.07 -18.93 -20.34
C SER A 280 -34.81 -19.77 -21.39
N ALA A 281 -35.05 -19.24 -22.59
CA ALA A 281 -35.71 -19.97 -23.69
C ALA A 281 -34.82 -21.13 -24.17
N ALA A 282 -33.51 -20.93 -24.32
CA ALA A 282 -32.58 -21.96 -24.77
C ALA A 282 -32.50 -23.13 -23.77
N LEU A 283 -32.39 -22.84 -22.48
CA LEU A 283 -32.37 -23.83 -21.41
C LEU A 283 -33.68 -24.60 -21.35
N ALA A 284 -34.85 -23.92 -21.45
CA ALA A 284 -36.13 -24.57 -21.46
C ALA A 284 -36.32 -25.49 -22.69
N ALA A 285 -35.87 -25.07 -23.88
CA ALA A 285 -35.89 -25.88 -25.09
C ALA A 285 -35.03 -27.15 -25.00
N ALA A 286 -33.94 -27.08 -24.24
CA ALA A 286 -33.05 -28.21 -23.96
C ALA A 286 -33.55 -29.12 -22.81
N GLY A 287 -34.73 -28.84 -22.23
CA GLY A 287 -35.25 -29.59 -21.09
C GLY A 287 -34.50 -29.36 -19.78
N CYS A 288 -33.79 -28.24 -19.64
CA CYS A 288 -33.07 -27.81 -18.47
C CYS A 288 -33.82 -26.69 -17.74
N PRO A 289 -34.69 -26.99 -16.76
CA PRO A 289 -35.47 -25.98 -16.05
C PRO A 289 -34.56 -24.96 -15.36
N VAL A 290 -34.88 -23.67 -15.51
CA VAL A 290 -34.13 -22.57 -14.84
C VAL A 290 -34.64 -22.42 -13.42
N LEU A 291 -33.74 -22.55 -12.44
CA LEU A 291 -34.03 -22.39 -11.02
C LEU A 291 -33.78 -20.96 -10.55
N SER A 292 -32.73 -20.31 -11.11
CA SER A 292 -32.37 -18.92 -10.84
C SER A 292 -31.77 -18.29 -12.08
N LEU A 293 -32.12 -17.03 -12.34
CA LEU A 293 -31.57 -16.27 -13.46
C LEU A 293 -31.49 -14.79 -13.06
N GLN A 294 -30.28 -14.32 -12.83
CA GLN A 294 -30.03 -12.96 -12.36
C GLN A 294 -29.01 -12.28 -13.27
N SER A 295 -29.21 -10.97 -13.50
CA SER A 295 -28.13 -10.15 -14.03
C SER A 295 -27.23 -9.80 -12.85
N GLU A 296 -26.01 -10.28 -12.88
CA GLU A 296 -25.01 -9.97 -11.89
C GLU A 296 -24.30 -8.68 -12.32
N GLN A 297 -24.40 -7.66 -11.50
CA GLN A 297 -23.51 -6.53 -11.65
C GLN A 297 -22.15 -7.00 -11.13
N MET A 298 -21.16 -7.07 -12.04
CA MET A 298 -19.80 -7.39 -11.61
C MET A 298 -19.40 -6.44 -10.50
N SER A 299 -18.99 -7.02 -9.40
CA SER A 299 -18.36 -6.25 -8.32
C SER A 299 -16.99 -5.75 -8.79
N LEU A 300 -16.49 -4.70 -8.18
CA LEU A 300 -15.11 -4.26 -8.44
C LEU A 300 -14.07 -5.37 -8.11
N GLU A 301 -14.46 -6.36 -7.27
CA GLU A 301 -13.65 -7.55 -6.96
C GLU A 301 -13.53 -8.46 -8.19
N ASP A 302 -14.62 -8.70 -8.90
CA ASP A 302 -14.60 -9.50 -10.13
C ASP A 302 -13.79 -8.82 -11.23
N VAL A 303 -13.90 -7.49 -11.28
CA VAL A 303 -13.07 -6.62 -12.13
C VAL A 303 -11.60 -6.80 -11.84
N PHE A 304 -11.25 -6.68 -10.58
CA PHE A 304 -9.89 -6.79 -10.11
C PHE A 304 -9.32 -8.18 -10.43
N LEU A 305 -10.08 -9.24 -10.15
CA LEU A 305 -9.70 -10.61 -10.46
C LEU A 305 -9.49 -10.81 -11.97
N GLN A 306 -10.42 -10.36 -12.82
CA GLN A 306 -10.26 -10.48 -14.27
C GLN A 306 -9.04 -9.75 -14.82
N LEU A 307 -8.78 -8.52 -14.35
CA LEU A 307 -7.63 -7.73 -14.80
C LEU A 307 -6.30 -8.32 -14.29
N THR A 308 -6.33 -9.06 -13.19
CA THR A 308 -5.13 -9.67 -12.60
C THR A 308 -4.88 -11.10 -13.08
N GLU A 309 -5.92 -11.84 -13.54
CA GLU A 309 -5.82 -13.22 -14.05
C GLU A 309 -5.52 -13.30 -15.55
N THR A 310 -5.87 -12.26 -16.35
CA THR A 310 -5.88 -12.33 -17.83
C THR A 310 -4.49 -12.34 -18.47
N GLU A 311 -3.39 -12.14 -17.74
CA GLU A 311 -2.01 -12.22 -18.26
C GLU A 311 -1.07 -12.92 -17.27
N ALA A 312 -1.40 -14.11 -16.77
CA ALA A 312 -0.38 -14.97 -16.19
C ALA A 312 0.38 -15.67 -17.34
N PRO A 313 1.65 -15.34 -17.61
CA PRO A 313 2.49 -16.23 -18.43
C PRO A 313 2.55 -17.56 -17.67
N ALA A 314 2.45 -18.68 -18.43
CA ALA A 314 2.67 -20.00 -17.88
C ALA A 314 3.92 -19.96 -16.97
N GLU A 315 3.76 -20.35 -15.71
CA GLU A 315 4.87 -20.53 -14.77
C GLU A 315 5.87 -21.49 -15.42
N GLU A 316 6.96 -20.95 -15.97
CA GLU A 316 8.19 -21.71 -16.06
C GLU A 316 8.64 -21.90 -14.59
N THR A 317 8.39 -23.07 -14.07
CA THR A 317 8.97 -23.56 -12.82
C THR A 317 10.48 -23.31 -12.88
N PRO A 318 11.07 -22.46 -12.03
CA PRO A 318 12.51 -22.33 -11.99
C PRO A 318 13.07 -23.70 -11.56
N PRO A 319 14.16 -24.19 -12.22
CA PRO A 319 14.80 -25.41 -11.78
C PRO A 319 15.26 -25.22 -10.33
N ALA A 320 14.84 -26.17 -9.49
CA ALA A 320 15.25 -26.25 -8.09
C ALA A 320 16.74 -26.68 -8.02
N GLU A 321 17.65 -25.72 -8.29
CA GLU A 321 19.10 -25.89 -8.05
C GLU A 321 19.74 -24.51 -8.13
N ALA A 322 19.72 -23.75 -7.01
CA ALA A 322 20.66 -22.67 -6.67
C ALA A 322 20.25 -21.96 -5.35
N ALA A 323 19.95 -22.74 -4.32
CA ALA A 323 19.74 -22.21 -2.96
C ALA A 323 20.68 -22.91 -1.96
N GLU A 324 21.93 -23.10 -2.35
CA GLU A 324 23.05 -23.43 -1.44
C GLU A 324 24.29 -22.79 -2.10
N THR A 325 24.66 -21.61 -1.67
CA THR A 325 25.99 -21.01 -1.55
C THR A 325 25.91 -19.48 -1.68
N ALA A 326 25.46 -18.84 -0.60
CA ALA A 326 25.70 -17.40 -0.39
C ALA A 326 25.72 -17.05 1.11
N GLU A 327 26.27 -17.93 1.93
CA GLU A 327 26.89 -17.58 3.21
C GLU A 327 28.39 -17.79 3.03
N ASP A 328 29.10 -16.74 2.65
CA ASP A 328 30.52 -16.50 2.92
C ASP A 328 31.00 -15.37 1.99
N ALA A 329 30.92 -14.15 2.48
CA ALA A 329 31.84 -13.06 2.11
C ALA A 329 31.47 -11.78 2.89
N MET A 330 31.73 -11.75 4.17
CA MET A 330 32.07 -10.50 4.86
C MET A 330 33.59 -10.50 5.09
N PRO A 331 34.33 -9.48 4.70
CA PRO A 331 35.77 -9.40 5.00
C PRO A 331 35.95 -9.13 6.50
N GLU A 332 36.62 -10.04 7.17
CA GLU A 332 37.24 -9.85 8.49
C GLU A 332 38.17 -8.64 8.45
N GLN A 333 37.88 -7.62 9.20
CA GLN A 333 38.86 -6.60 9.57
C GLN A 333 39.72 -7.17 10.69
N GLU A 334 41.04 -7.25 10.43
CA GLU A 334 42.13 -7.57 11.33
C GLU A 334 41.99 -6.86 12.68
N ALA A 335 41.75 -7.64 13.72
CA ALA A 335 42.02 -7.23 15.10
C ALA A 335 43.47 -7.53 15.38
N ALA A 336 44.29 -6.49 15.43
CA ALA A 336 45.67 -6.57 15.85
C ALA A 336 45.76 -7.07 17.31
N GLN A 337 46.28 -8.26 17.47
CA GLN A 337 46.69 -8.82 18.76
C GLN A 337 47.90 -8.06 19.29
N VAL A 338 47.73 -7.31 20.39
CA VAL A 338 48.82 -6.89 21.25
C VAL A 338 49.00 -7.95 22.34
N GLN A 339 50.07 -8.70 22.23
CA GLN A 339 50.56 -9.64 23.24
C GLN A 339 50.92 -8.89 24.52
N ALA A 340 50.31 -9.25 25.63
CA ALA A 340 50.78 -8.91 26.96
C ALA A 340 51.71 -10.02 27.45
N SER A 341 52.94 -9.69 27.79
CA SER A 341 53.82 -10.51 28.59
C SER A 341 53.75 -10.08 30.06
N PRO A 342 53.86 -11.01 31.01
CA PRO A 342 53.70 -10.74 32.44
C PRO A 342 55.06 -10.40 33.08
N ASP A 343 55.04 -9.56 34.09
CA ASP A 343 55.81 -9.59 35.33
C ASP A 343 55.97 -8.20 35.95
N SER A 344 55.40 -7.99 37.08
CA SER A 344 56.13 -7.71 38.36
C SER A 344 55.12 -7.20 39.40
N GLU A 345 55.11 -7.97 40.47
CA GLU A 345 54.59 -7.63 41.79
C GLU A 345 55.13 -6.31 42.32
N THR A 346 54.30 -5.52 42.97
CA THR A 346 54.61 -4.88 44.27
C THR A 346 53.36 -4.35 44.96
N GLU A 347 53.27 -4.70 46.22
CA GLU A 347 52.28 -4.47 47.22
C GLU A 347 52.19 -3.01 47.75
N PRO A 348 51.34 -2.73 48.76
CA PRO A 348 50.45 -1.52 48.78
C PRO A 348 51.01 -0.43 49.73
N SER A 349 50.57 0.80 49.53
CA SER A 349 50.83 1.88 50.50
C SER A 349 49.57 2.71 50.75
N LYS A 350 49.02 2.46 51.96
CA LYS A 350 48.39 3.33 52.97
C LYS A 350 47.76 4.65 52.49
N ALA A 351 46.51 4.78 52.91
CA ALA A 351 45.79 6.01 53.19
C ALA A 351 46.50 6.95 54.16
N PRO A 352 46.15 8.23 54.22
CA PRO A 352 45.64 8.72 55.52
C PRO A 352 44.29 9.40 55.44
N GLU A 353 43.61 9.20 56.56
CA GLU A 353 42.39 9.82 57.09
C GLU A 353 42.58 11.31 57.40
N GLU A 354 41.44 11.87 57.84
CA GLU A 354 41.21 13.17 58.54
C GLU A 354 41.00 14.36 57.62
N ASP A 355 39.93 15.12 57.65
CA ASP A 355 39.24 15.69 58.82
C ASP A 355 37.86 16.23 58.41
N ALA A 356 36.86 15.91 59.17
CA ALA A 356 35.71 16.77 59.39
C ALA A 356 35.99 17.65 60.63
N PRO A 357 35.53 18.88 60.79
CA PRO A 357 34.22 19.03 61.43
C PRO A 357 33.44 20.35 61.14
N ALA A 358 32.22 20.31 61.59
CA ALA A 358 31.42 21.35 62.27
C ALA A 358 30.46 22.23 61.45
N GLU A 359 29.18 21.94 61.54
CA GLU A 359 28.15 22.98 61.81
C GLU A 359 28.48 23.77 63.09
N PRO A 360 28.08 25.06 63.26
CA PRO A 360 26.67 25.32 63.58
C PRO A 360 26.19 26.75 63.18
N GLY A 361 24.92 26.98 63.37
CA GLY A 361 24.42 28.31 63.75
C GLY A 361 23.12 28.73 63.07
N LYS A 362 22.04 28.54 63.80
CA LYS A 362 20.75 29.26 63.72
C LYS A 362 20.92 30.73 64.02
N GLU A 363 19.85 31.49 63.66
CA GLU A 363 19.39 32.84 64.06
C GLU A 363 19.56 33.84 62.88
N ASP A 364 18.53 34.48 62.36
CA ASP A 364 17.21 34.96 62.74
C ASP A 364 16.23 34.90 61.55
#